data_f68755c8f12ee1e7cf0dd8625b7ce21a
#
_entry.id   f68755c8f12ee1e7cf0dd8625b7ce21a
#
_cell.length_a   1.000
_cell.length_b   1.000
_cell.length_c   1.000
_cell.angle_alpha   90.00
_cell.angle_beta   90.00
_cell.angle_gamma   90.00
#
_symmetry.space_group_name_H-M   'P 1'
#
loop_
_entity.id
_entity.type
_entity.pdbx_description
1 polymer ?
#
loop_
_entity_poly.entity_id
_entity_poly.type
_entity_poly.pdbx_seq_one_letter_code
_entity_poly.pdbx_strand_id
1 'polypeptide(L)'
;MKYFFVLLLILIIASCTSEKVKPKIIPGIKTEELPSQESWNSKITFSDSGKIKAVLIAGHIKVFEQAKETLLDSNVTVYFYDKSENQTTTLTSKRGRVDDKTNDLYAIDSVVAVNDSGVVIKTQEMMWRNKDKKIVSDKYVAITSPTEVIEGYGFESDQQLKNYVIYNVTYITRRDSL
;
A
#
# COMPACT_ATOMS: atom_id res chain seq x y z
N MET A 1 42.73 -28.16 37.34
CA MET A 1 41.82 -28.06 36.16
C MET A 1 40.40 -27.62 36.50
N LYS A 2 39.75 -28.12 37.58
CA LYS A 2 38.37 -27.74 37.95
C LYS A 2 38.16 -26.24 38.21
N TYR A 3 39.10 -25.58 38.88
CA TYR A 3 39.00 -24.13 39.19
C TYR A 3 39.28 -23.22 37.99
N PHE A 4 40.03 -23.68 37.00
CA PHE A 4 40.29 -22.96 35.76
C PHE A 4 39.02 -22.81 34.93
N PHE A 5 38.16 -23.84 34.87
CA PHE A 5 36.87 -23.81 34.18
C PHE A 5 35.87 -22.88 34.89
N VAL A 6 35.88 -22.84 36.23
CA VAL A 6 35.00 -21.94 36.99
C VAL A 6 35.41 -20.48 36.78
N LEU A 7 36.71 -20.19 36.73
CA LEU A 7 37.23 -18.84 36.48
C LEU A 7 36.90 -18.36 35.07
N LEU A 8 36.99 -19.25 34.05
CA LEU A 8 36.62 -18.93 32.66
C LEU A 8 35.12 -18.67 32.52
N LEU A 9 34.27 -19.41 33.25
CA LEU A 9 32.82 -19.22 33.23
C LEU A 9 32.41 -17.87 33.85
N ILE A 10 33.09 -17.43 34.91
CA ILE A 10 32.83 -16.13 35.56
C ILE A 10 33.21 -14.96 34.64
N LEU A 11 34.28 -15.11 33.84
CA LEU A 11 34.71 -14.06 32.89
C LEU A 11 33.73 -13.81 31.78
N ILE A 12 32.96 -14.84 31.35
CA ILE A 12 31.98 -14.72 30.26
C ILE A 12 30.72 -13.94 30.73
N ILE A 13 30.38 -13.99 32.02
CA ILE A 13 29.19 -13.34 32.58
C ILE A 13 29.39 -11.82 32.78
N ALA A 14 30.67 -11.37 32.90
CA ALA A 14 31.00 -9.95 33.12
C ALA A 14 31.00 -9.06 31.85
N SER A 15 30.76 -9.63 30.65
CA SER A 15 30.93 -8.92 29.37
C SER A 15 29.68 -8.25 28.80
N CYS A 16 28.60 -8.12 29.56
CA CYS A 16 27.37 -7.47 29.08
C CYS A 16 27.07 -6.17 29.83
N THR A 17 27.91 -5.13 29.63
CA THR A 17 27.53 -3.75 29.93
C THR A 17 27.09 -3.08 28.59
N SER A 18 25.83 -3.18 28.26
CA SER A 18 25.24 -2.35 27.18
C SER A 18 25.06 -0.93 27.73
N GLU A 19 25.90 -0.01 27.34
CA GLU A 19 25.64 1.42 27.51
C GLU A 19 24.31 1.75 26.83
N LYS A 20 23.28 2.06 27.62
CA LYS A 20 22.01 2.56 27.07
C LYS A 20 22.27 3.95 26.53
N VAL A 21 22.44 4.06 25.24
CA VAL A 21 22.45 5.35 24.53
C VAL A 21 21.12 6.03 24.81
N LYS A 22 21.13 7.08 25.65
CA LYS A 22 19.94 7.90 25.88
C LYS A 22 19.65 8.67 24.59
N PRO A 23 18.45 8.52 23.98
CA PRO A 23 18.10 9.29 22.81
C PRO A 23 18.18 10.79 23.14
N LYS A 24 18.83 11.56 22.27
CA LYS A 24 18.93 13.01 22.41
C LYS A 24 17.54 13.61 22.16
N ILE A 25 16.86 14.04 23.22
CA ILE A 25 15.58 14.72 23.10
C ILE A 25 15.85 16.10 22.49
N ILE A 26 15.34 16.34 21.29
CA ILE A 26 15.38 17.66 20.63
C ILE A 26 14.18 18.43 21.17
N PRO A 27 14.38 19.56 21.91
CA PRO A 27 13.28 20.33 22.47
C PRO A 27 12.38 20.86 21.34
N GLY A 28 11.06 20.66 21.45
CA GLY A 28 10.06 21.21 20.51
C GLY A 28 9.51 20.23 19.48
N ILE A 29 10.04 19.04 19.35
CA ILE A 29 9.44 17.99 18.51
C ILE A 29 8.52 17.15 19.39
N LYS A 30 7.21 17.15 19.06
CA LYS A 30 6.27 16.23 19.70
C LYS A 30 6.53 14.84 19.16
N THR A 31 6.75 13.88 20.04
CA THR A 31 7.02 12.48 19.66
C THR A 31 5.89 11.88 18.81
N GLU A 32 4.67 12.41 18.96
CA GLU A 32 3.47 12.04 18.21
C GLU A 32 3.52 12.42 16.73
N GLU A 33 4.35 13.40 16.37
CA GLU A 33 4.54 13.89 15.00
C GLU A 33 5.66 13.12 14.25
N LEU A 34 6.40 12.27 14.96
CA LEU A 34 7.47 11.46 14.34
C LEU A 34 6.94 10.08 13.97
N PRO A 35 7.34 9.55 12.80
CA PRO A 35 7.05 8.17 12.47
C PRO A 35 7.78 7.23 13.45
N SER A 36 7.10 6.18 13.88
CA SER A 36 7.69 5.11 14.70
C SER A 36 8.64 4.23 13.89
N GLN A 37 8.42 4.17 12.59
CA GLN A 37 9.24 3.42 11.65
C GLN A 37 9.28 4.11 10.29
N GLU A 38 10.46 4.13 9.67
CA GLU A 38 10.65 4.55 8.28
C GLU A 38 11.40 3.48 7.49
N SER A 39 11.05 3.33 6.21
CA SER A 39 11.75 2.44 5.29
C SER A 39 11.76 3.00 3.87
N TRP A 40 12.81 2.69 3.11
CA TRP A 40 13.01 3.17 1.74
C TRP A 40 13.07 1.99 0.77
N ASN A 41 12.55 2.21 -0.46
CA ASN A 41 12.53 1.21 -1.54
C ASN A 41 11.96 -0.14 -1.06
N SER A 42 10.83 -0.08 -0.38
CA SER A 42 10.25 -1.22 0.31
C SER A 42 9.23 -1.95 -0.56
N LYS A 43 9.20 -3.28 -0.38
CA LYS A 43 8.22 -4.17 -0.97
C LYS A 43 7.44 -4.86 0.15
N ILE A 44 6.11 -4.70 0.15
CA ILE A 44 5.19 -5.34 1.10
C ILE A 44 4.33 -6.34 0.34
N THR A 45 4.30 -7.58 0.82
CA THR A 45 3.47 -8.63 0.23
C THR A 45 2.28 -8.92 1.14
N PHE A 46 1.08 -8.79 0.60
CA PHE A 46 -0.16 -9.16 1.26
C PHE A 46 -0.56 -10.55 0.80
N SER A 47 -0.76 -11.46 1.75
CA SER A 47 -1.19 -12.83 1.47
C SER A 47 -2.42 -13.20 2.31
N ASP A 48 -3.21 -14.11 1.80
CA ASP A 48 -4.35 -14.72 2.48
C ASP A 48 -4.34 -16.21 2.23
N SER A 49 -4.39 -17.00 3.32
CA SER A 49 -4.34 -18.49 3.25
C SER A 49 -3.14 -19.00 2.46
N GLY A 50 -1.97 -18.35 2.62
CA GLY A 50 -0.71 -18.71 1.95
C GLY A 50 -0.61 -18.29 0.49
N LYS A 51 -1.62 -17.62 -0.08
CA LYS A 51 -1.60 -17.12 -1.46
C LYS A 51 -1.43 -15.61 -1.51
N ILE A 52 -0.58 -15.14 -2.42
CA ILE A 52 -0.36 -13.70 -2.66
C ILE A 52 -1.64 -13.08 -3.20
N LYS A 53 -2.05 -11.94 -2.61
CA LYS A 53 -3.21 -11.14 -3.02
C LYS A 53 -2.81 -9.81 -3.60
N ALA A 54 -1.81 -9.17 -3.00
CA ALA A 54 -1.26 -7.94 -3.52
C ALA A 54 0.22 -7.80 -3.16
N VAL A 55 0.94 -7.06 -3.98
CA VAL A 55 2.32 -6.62 -3.72
C VAL A 55 2.36 -5.12 -3.88
N LEU A 56 2.71 -4.42 -2.81
CA LEU A 56 2.89 -2.98 -2.77
C LEU A 56 4.38 -2.66 -2.81
N ILE A 57 4.76 -1.70 -3.65
CA ILE A 57 6.11 -1.12 -3.72
C ILE A 57 5.97 0.38 -3.50
N ALA A 58 6.79 0.94 -2.62
CA ALA A 58 6.87 2.38 -2.39
C ALA A 58 8.33 2.80 -2.18
N GLY A 59 8.69 3.97 -2.68
CA GLY A 59 10.03 4.52 -2.52
C GLY A 59 10.31 4.94 -1.07
N HIS A 60 9.28 5.37 -0.32
CA HIS A 60 9.39 5.73 1.08
C HIS A 60 8.11 5.39 1.84
N ILE A 61 8.25 4.77 3.00
CA ILE A 61 7.15 4.37 3.89
C ILE A 61 7.41 4.95 5.28
N LYS A 62 6.38 5.58 5.87
CA LYS A 62 6.38 6.12 7.23
C LYS A 62 5.22 5.52 8.00
N VAL A 63 5.50 4.88 9.13
CA VAL A 63 4.48 4.30 10.01
C VAL A 63 4.27 5.21 11.22
N PHE A 64 3.02 5.59 11.47
CA PHE A 64 2.61 6.39 12.62
C PHE A 64 1.69 5.55 13.52
N GLU A 65 2.29 4.79 14.42
CA GLU A 65 1.55 3.83 15.28
C GLU A 65 0.44 4.48 16.11
N GLN A 66 0.66 5.69 16.61
CA GLN A 66 -0.35 6.39 17.41
C GLN A 66 -1.53 6.86 16.57
N ALA A 67 -1.27 7.36 15.37
CA ALA A 67 -2.30 7.76 14.40
C ALA A 67 -3.00 6.56 13.76
N LYS A 68 -2.41 5.36 13.86
CA LYS A 68 -2.87 4.16 13.13
C LYS A 68 -2.91 4.40 11.63
N GLU A 69 -1.83 4.95 11.11
CA GLU A 69 -1.71 5.35 9.72
C GLU A 69 -0.31 5.05 9.20
N THR A 70 -0.24 4.52 7.98
CA THR A 70 1.00 4.35 7.23
C THR A 70 0.96 5.21 5.97
N LEU A 71 1.92 6.10 5.82
CA LEU A 71 2.06 6.97 4.63
C LEU A 71 3.06 6.37 3.65
N LEU A 72 2.72 6.47 2.37
CA LEU A 72 3.49 5.96 1.25
C LEU A 72 3.81 7.11 0.30
N ASP A 73 5.08 7.27 -0.04
CA ASP A 73 5.58 8.32 -0.92
C ASP A 73 6.52 7.77 -2.01
N SER A 74 6.87 8.61 -2.96
CA SER A 74 7.88 8.34 -3.98
C SER A 74 7.51 7.17 -4.90
N ASN A 75 6.41 7.34 -5.62
CA ASN A 75 5.87 6.37 -6.58
C ASN A 75 5.41 5.06 -5.91
N VAL A 76 4.13 5.00 -5.66
CA VAL A 76 3.45 3.82 -5.14
C VAL A 76 2.98 2.96 -6.30
N THR A 77 3.29 1.67 -6.25
CA THR A 77 2.79 0.67 -7.20
C THR A 77 2.19 -0.51 -6.43
N VAL A 78 0.99 -0.92 -6.82
CA VAL A 78 0.33 -2.11 -6.25
C VAL A 78 0.00 -3.08 -7.38
N TYR A 79 0.48 -4.30 -7.26
CA TYR A 79 0.13 -5.41 -8.13
C TYR A 79 -0.92 -6.28 -7.43
N PHE A 80 -2.06 -6.50 -8.06
CA PHE A 80 -3.10 -7.39 -7.56
C PHE A 80 -3.05 -8.74 -8.26
N TYR A 81 -3.37 -9.79 -7.53
CA TYR A 81 -3.30 -11.18 -7.99
C TYR A 81 -4.63 -11.89 -7.81
N ASP A 82 -4.95 -12.81 -8.73
CA ASP A 82 -6.11 -13.68 -8.66
C ASP A 82 -5.90 -14.87 -7.70
N LYS A 83 -6.87 -15.79 -7.66
CA LYS A 83 -6.78 -17.01 -6.83
C LYS A 83 -5.69 -17.99 -7.29
N SER A 84 -5.25 -17.88 -8.53
CA SER A 84 -4.18 -18.70 -9.15
C SER A 84 -2.81 -18.02 -9.09
N GLU A 85 -2.73 -16.85 -8.38
CA GLU A 85 -1.53 -16.02 -8.25
C GLU A 85 -1.03 -15.42 -9.57
N ASN A 86 -1.93 -15.27 -10.56
CA ASN A 86 -1.64 -14.48 -11.75
C ASN A 86 -1.87 -13.01 -11.44
N GLN A 87 -0.96 -12.14 -11.88
CA GLN A 87 -1.14 -10.71 -11.80
C GLN A 87 -2.25 -10.27 -12.75
N THR A 88 -3.27 -9.60 -12.22
CA THR A 88 -4.45 -9.18 -12.99
C THR A 88 -4.56 -7.67 -13.13
N THR A 89 -4.05 -6.92 -12.17
CA THR A 89 -4.19 -5.46 -12.15
C THR A 89 -2.93 -4.82 -11.61
N THR A 90 -2.52 -3.71 -12.22
CA THR A 90 -1.47 -2.82 -11.71
C THR A 90 -2.11 -1.47 -11.39
N LEU A 91 -1.89 -0.96 -10.18
CA LEU A 91 -2.29 0.36 -9.77
C LEU A 91 -1.04 1.17 -9.45
N THR A 92 -0.96 2.41 -9.95
CA THR A 92 0.12 3.35 -9.67
C THR A 92 -0.43 4.68 -9.16
N SER A 93 0.31 5.34 -8.28
CA SER A 93 0.02 6.69 -7.78
C SER A 93 1.28 7.38 -7.31
N LYS A 94 1.24 8.70 -7.09
CA LYS A 94 2.38 9.43 -6.52
C LYS A 94 2.54 9.14 -5.04
N ARG A 95 1.43 9.04 -4.31
CA ARG A 95 1.37 8.84 -2.87
C ARG A 95 0.32 7.80 -2.52
N GLY A 96 0.39 7.29 -1.32
CA GLY A 96 -0.63 6.42 -0.76
C GLY A 96 -0.71 6.54 0.76
N ARG A 97 -1.75 5.95 1.30
CA ARG A 97 -1.99 5.88 2.74
C ARG A 97 -2.68 4.56 3.06
N VAL A 98 -2.25 3.91 4.12
CA VAL A 98 -2.97 2.76 4.70
C VAL A 98 -3.59 3.21 6.01
N ASP A 99 -4.88 2.93 6.19
CA ASP A 99 -5.53 3.00 7.49
C ASP A 99 -5.27 1.69 8.22
N ASP A 100 -4.42 1.70 9.23
CA ASP A 100 -3.97 0.49 9.93
C ASP A 100 -5.07 -0.13 10.82
N LYS A 101 -6.23 0.55 11.01
CA LYS A 101 -7.40 -0.01 11.71
C LYS A 101 -8.25 -0.90 10.79
N THR A 102 -8.45 -0.46 9.56
CA THR A 102 -9.31 -1.15 8.58
C THR A 102 -8.50 -1.94 7.56
N ASN A 103 -7.20 -1.63 7.44
CA ASN A 103 -6.29 -2.06 6.36
C ASN A 103 -6.79 -1.62 4.97
N ASP A 104 -7.51 -0.49 4.89
CA ASP A 104 -7.86 0.12 3.62
C ASP A 104 -6.65 0.85 3.05
N LEU A 105 -6.40 0.68 1.75
CA LEU A 105 -5.30 1.33 1.03
C LEU A 105 -5.86 2.43 0.13
N TYR A 106 -5.37 3.64 0.32
CA TYR A 106 -5.67 4.80 -0.50
C TYR A 106 -4.49 5.07 -1.45
N ALA A 107 -4.77 5.14 -2.73
CA ALA A 107 -3.88 5.64 -3.77
C ALA A 107 -4.25 7.09 -4.06
N ILE A 108 -3.30 7.99 -4.02
CA ILE A 108 -3.52 9.44 -4.02
C ILE A 108 -2.60 10.09 -5.05
N ASP A 109 -3.15 11.02 -5.80
CA ASP A 109 -2.52 11.80 -6.87
C ASP A 109 -2.12 10.98 -8.10
N SER A 110 -2.70 11.38 -9.23
CA SER A 110 -2.40 10.81 -10.56
C SER A 110 -2.53 9.28 -10.56
N VAL A 111 -3.64 8.79 -10.00
CA VAL A 111 -3.89 7.35 -9.91
C VAL A 111 -4.20 6.78 -11.28
N VAL A 112 -3.51 5.71 -11.64
CA VAL A 112 -3.77 4.93 -12.85
C VAL A 112 -3.86 3.46 -12.47
N ALA A 113 -4.97 2.81 -12.82
CA ALA A 113 -5.13 1.37 -12.68
C ALA A 113 -5.32 0.73 -14.05
N VAL A 114 -4.60 -0.36 -14.30
CA VAL A 114 -4.61 -1.08 -15.59
C VAL A 114 -4.80 -2.56 -15.30
N ASN A 115 -5.76 -3.19 -15.97
CA ASN A 115 -5.95 -4.63 -15.86
C ASN A 115 -5.39 -5.41 -17.06
N ASP A 116 -5.40 -6.74 -16.93
CA ASP A 116 -4.97 -7.70 -17.96
C ASP A 116 -5.80 -7.68 -19.25
N SER A 117 -7.02 -7.12 -19.20
CA SER A 117 -7.94 -7.01 -20.36
C SER A 117 -7.84 -5.67 -21.10
N GLY A 118 -6.88 -4.82 -20.70
CA GLY A 118 -6.64 -3.51 -21.32
C GLY A 118 -7.58 -2.40 -20.86
N VAL A 119 -8.33 -2.58 -19.76
CA VAL A 119 -9.07 -1.50 -19.11
C VAL A 119 -8.08 -0.61 -18.34
N VAL A 120 -8.15 0.69 -18.62
CA VAL A 120 -7.36 1.73 -17.95
C VAL A 120 -8.29 2.68 -17.22
N ILE A 121 -8.06 2.88 -15.93
CA ILE A 121 -8.81 3.83 -15.10
C ILE A 121 -7.85 4.90 -14.62
N LYS A 122 -8.26 6.17 -14.76
CA LYS A 122 -7.54 7.35 -14.28
C LYS A 122 -8.40 8.15 -13.33
N THR A 123 -7.84 8.54 -12.19
CA THR A 123 -8.51 9.36 -11.18
C THR A 123 -7.51 10.10 -10.31
N GLN A 124 -7.97 11.00 -9.43
CA GLN A 124 -7.12 11.66 -8.45
C GLN A 124 -6.94 10.83 -7.17
N GLU A 125 -7.93 10.03 -6.82
CA GLU A 125 -7.89 9.20 -5.61
C GLU A 125 -8.69 7.93 -5.81
N MET A 126 -8.19 6.83 -5.29
CA MET A 126 -8.81 5.52 -5.34
C MET A 126 -8.51 4.76 -4.06
N MET A 127 -9.49 4.08 -3.50
CA MET A 127 -9.34 3.29 -2.28
C MET A 127 -9.59 1.81 -2.59
N TRP A 128 -8.67 0.95 -2.18
CA TRP A 128 -8.94 -0.47 -2.02
C TRP A 128 -9.53 -0.70 -0.63
N ARG A 129 -10.80 -1.07 -0.59
CA ARG A 129 -11.55 -1.32 0.64
C ARG A 129 -11.36 -2.78 1.06
N ASN A 130 -10.62 -2.98 2.15
CA ASN A 130 -10.23 -4.32 2.61
C ASN A 130 -11.42 -5.19 3.02
N LYS A 131 -12.49 -4.60 3.57
CA LYS A 131 -13.67 -5.31 4.10
C LYS A 131 -14.33 -6.22 3.06
N ASP A 132 -14.50 -5.73 1.85
CA ASP A 132 -15.20 -6.44 0.76
C ASP A 132 -14.34 -6.61 -0.50
N LYS A 133 -13.05 -6.23 -0.42
CA LYS A 133 -12.07 -6.37 -1.49
C LYS A 133 -12.45 -5.61 -2.77
N LYS A 134 -13.13 -4.48 -2.61
CA LYS A 134 -13.52 -3.61 -3.72
C LYS A 134 -12.58 -2.45 -3.90
N ILE A 135 -12.48 -1.98 -5.14
CA ILE A 135 -11.82 -0.74 -5.51
C ILE A 135 -12.90 0.32 -5.70
N VAL A 136 -12.77 1.45 -4.99
CA VAL A 136 -13.77 2.52 -5.01
C VAL A 136 -13.13 3.89 -5.17
N SER A 137 -13.88 4.83 -5.73
CA SER A 137 -13.52 6.25 -5.80
C SER A 137 -14.79 7.10 -5.76
N ASP A 138 -14.78 8.19 -5.03
CA ASP A 138 -15.82 9.23 -5.06
C ASP A 138 -15.47 10.39 -5.99
N LYS A 139 -14.27 10.36 -6.58
CA LYS A 139 -13.75 11.40 -7.48
C LYS A 139 -14.21 11.17 -8.90
N TYR A 140 -13.87 12.14 -9.77
CA TYR A 140 -13.97 11.96 -11.20
C TYR A 140 -13.08 10.80 -11.66
N VAL A 141 -13.63 9.93 -12.49
CA VAL A 141 -12.92 8.81 -13.09
C VAL A 141 -13.08 8.85 -14.62
N ALA A 142 -12.01 8.54 -15.32
CA ALA A 142 -12.00 8.27 -16.74
C ALA A 142 -11.60 6.82 -16.97
N ILE A 143 -12.49 6.04 -17.56
CA ILE A 143 -12.27 4.63 -17.88
C ILE A 143 -12.14 4.50 -19.38
N THR A 144 -11.07 3.86 -19.82
CA THR A 144 -10.82 3.51 -21.22
C THR A 144 -10.72 2.00 -21.31
N SER A 145 -11.56 1.41 -22.13
CA SER A 145 -11.50 0.00 -22.51
C SER A 145 -11.21 -0.15 -24.02
N PRO A 146 -10.96 -1.36 -24.51
CA PRO A 146 -10.84 -1.58 -25.96
C PRO A 146 -12.06 -1.12 -26.78
N THR A 147 -13.25 -1.15 -26.17
CA THR A 147 -14.52 -0.91 -26.87
C THR A 147 -15.20 0.41 -26.53
N GLU A 148 -14.83 1.07 -25.43
CA GLU A 148 -15.52 2.27 -24.97
C GLU A 148 -14.64 3.18 -24.11
N VAL A 149 -15.06 4.45 -24.00
CA VAL A 149 -14.56 5.40 -23.00
C VAL A 149 -15.76 5.88 -22.21
N ILE A 150 -15.66 5.83 -20.87
CA ILE A 150 -16.69 6.28 -19.95
C ILE A 150 -16.06 7.22 -18.95
N GLU A 151 -16.70 8.35 -18.68
CA GLU A 151 -16.25 9.31 -17.68
C GLU A 151 -17.40 9.66 -16.74
N GLY A 152 -17.08 9.92 -15.48
CA GLY A 152 -18.09 10.27 -14.50
C GLY A 152 -17.55 10.38 -13.09
N TYR A 153 -18.45 10.43 -12.11
CA TYR A 153 -18.13 10.52 -10.68
C TYR A 153 -18.68 9.32 -9.94
N GLY A 154 -17.89 8.85 -8.96
CA GLY A 154 -18.26 7.70 -8.15
C GLY A 154 -18.06 6.39 -8.91
N PHE A 155 -17.14 5.59 -8.45
CA PHE A 155 -16.73 4.33 -9.07
C PHE A 155 -16.64 3.23 -8.02
N GLU A 156 -17.09 2.04 -8.38
CA GLU A 156 -16.88 0.82 -7.61
C GLU A 156 -16.61 -0.36 -8.55
N SER A 157 -15.63 -1.22 -8.19
CA SER A 157 -15.28 -2.40 -8.98
C SER A 157 -14.73 -3.53 -8.10
N ASP A 158 -14.65 -4.74 -8.70
CA ASP A 158 -13.80 -5.81 -8.18
C ASP A 158 -12.31 -5.48 -8.37
N GLN A 159 -11.43 -6.27 -7.74
CA GLN A 159 -9.96 -6.07 -7.84
C GLN A 159 -9.40 -6.30 -9.25
N GLN A 160 -10.10 -7.05 -10.09
CA GLN A 160 -9.73 -7.35 -11.46
C GLN A 160 -10.17 -6.26 -12.44
N LEU A 161 -10.93 -5.25 -12.00
CA LEU A 161 -11.53 -4.20 -12.82
C LEU A 161 -12.38 -4.73 -13.98
N LYS A 162 -13.00 -5.91 -13.77
CA LYS A 162 -13.85 -6.58 -14.79
C LYS A 162 -15.32 -6.22 -14.64
N ASN A 163 -15.77 -6.05 -13.40
CA ASN A 163 -17.14 -5.69 -13.07
C ASN A 163 -17.13 -4.35 -12.34
N TYR A 164 -17.50 -3.28 -13.01
CA TYR A 164 -17.48 -1.94 -12.44
C TYR A 164 -18.79 -1.19 -12.65
N VAL A 165 -19.05 -0.23 -11.79
CA VAL A 165 -20.17 0.69 -11.84
C VAL A 165 -19.64 2.12 -11.70
N ILE A 166 -20.16 3.04 -12.53
CA ILE A 166 -20.00 4.48 -12.36
C ILE A 166 -21.37 5.04 -12.01
N TYR A 167 -21.45 5.74 -10.88
CA TYR A 167 -22.75 6.20 -10.37
C TYR A 167 -23.31 7.41 -11.12
N ASN A 168 -22.45 8.35 -11.52
CA ASN A 168 -22.84 9.57 -12.23
C ASN A 168 -22.03 9.70 -13.52
N VAL A 169 -22.49 9.07 -14.58
CA VAL A 169 -21.86 9.14 -15.90
C VAL A 169 -22.05 10.53 -16.50
N THR A 170 -20.96 11.17 -16.94
CA THR A 170 -20.97 12.47 -17.61
C THR A 170 -20.66 12.37 -19.10
N TYR A 171 -19.96 11.33 -19.50
CA TYR A 171 -19.60 11.09 -20.90
C TYR A 171 -19.48 9.59 -21.17
N ILE A 172 -19.95 9.17 -22.31
CA ILE A 172 -19.77 7.81 -22.82
C ILE A 172 -19.61 7.84 -24.34
N THR A 173 -18.63 7.15 -24.87
CA THR A 173 -18.48 6.91 -26.31
C THR A 173 -18.04 5.48 -26.57
N ARG A 174 -18.53 4.89 -27.64
CA ARG A 174 -18.09 3.57 -28.12
C ARG A 174 -16.97 3.77 -29.13
N ARG A 175 -16.01 2.87 -29.12
CA ARG A 175 -14.98 2.77 -30.14
C ARG A 175 -15.42 1.69 -31.12
N ASP A 176 -15.55 2.04 -32.40
CA ASP A 176 -15.73 1.03 -33.44
C ASP A 176 -14.43 0.21 -33.49
N SER A 177 -14.56 -1.10 -33.35
CA SER A 177 -13.45 -2.02 -33.58
C SER A 177 -13.08 -1.94 -35.08
N LEU A 178 -11.88 -1.42 -35.36
CA LEU A 178 -11.24 -1.51 -36.66
C LEU A 178 -10.87 -2.95 -37.00
#